data_c4942b8b4c145b8a3546a682414d3fca
#
_entry.id   c4942b8b4c145b8a3546a682414d3fca
#
_cell.length_a   1.000
_cell.length_b   1.000
_cell.length_c   1.000
_cell.angle_alpha   90.00
_cell.angle_beta   90.00
_cell.angle_gamma   90.00
#
_symmetry.space_group_name_H-M   'P 1'
#
loop_
_entity.id
_entity.type
_entity.pdbx_description
1 polymer ?
#
loop_
_entity_poly.entity_id
_entity_poly.type
_entity_poly.pdbx_seq_one_letter_code
_entity_poly.pdbx_strand_id
1 'polypeptide(L)'
;MKGLRCLAVLTIFFLTIPCVHAQTKKITAAEAKDHIGDRATVCGKVASTHYAKNSKGEPTFLNLDEPYPKEIFTILIWGSDRGKFGTPESEYKSLQVCVTGKITTYRGVPEIVANEREQIEIHK
;
A
#
# COMPACT_ATOMS: atom_id res chain seq x y z
N MET A 1 -44.71 41.15 40.17
CA MET A 1 -43.45 40.44 40.39
C MET A 1 -43.07 39.72 39.11
N LYS A 2 -42.04 40.18 38.43
CA LYS A 2 -41.58 39.59 37.20
C LYS A 2 -40.52 38.56 37.49
N GLY A 3 -40.86 37.28 37.34
CA GLY A 3 -39.88 36.20 37.47
C GLY A 3 -38.91 36.22 36.33
N LEU A 4 -37.62 36.41 36.61
CA LEU A 4 -36.56 36.29 35.63
C LEU A 4 -36.43 34.80 35.29
N ARG A 5 -36.95 34.42 34.14
CA ARG A 5 -36.69 33.07 33.62
C ARG A 5 -35.31 33.12 32.93
N CYS A 6 -34.31 32.65 33.63
CA CYS A 6 -33.04 32.29 32.97
C CYS A 6 -33.31 31.11 32.06
N LEU A 7 -33.48 31.36 30.79
CA LEU A 7 -33.37 30.33 29.78
C LEU A 7 -31.88 29.96 29.71
N ALA A 8 -31.53 28.87 30.38
CA ALA A 8 -30.26 28.25 30.15
C ALA A 8 -30.26 27.68 28.72
N VAL A 9 -29.75 28.43 27.77
CA VAL A 9 -29.46 27.90 26.45
C VAL A 9 -28.31 26.93 26.62
N LEU A 10 -28.66 25.65 26.71
CA LEU A 10 -27.67 24.59 26.68
C LEU A 10 -27.13 24.55 25.25
N THR A 11 -26.05 25.29 25.00
CA THR A 11 -25.33 25.18 23.73
C THR A 11 -24.61 23.84 23.77
N ILE A 12 -25.24 22.82 23.19
CA ILE A 12 -24.58 21.55 22.96
C ILE A 12 -23.55 21.82 21.88
N PHE A 13 -22.31 22.05 22.31
CA PHE A 13 -21.16 22.03 21.40
C PHE A 13 -21.03 20.60 20.90
N PHE A 14 -21.56 20.32 19.71
CA PHE A 14 -21.15 19.14 18.96
C PHE A 14 -19.69 19.35 18.60
N LEU A 15 -18.79 18.76 19.39
CA LEU A 15 -17.41 18.55 18.96
C LEU A 15 -17.49 17.58 17.79
N THR A 16 -17.59 18.12 16.58
CA THR A 16 -17.32 17.35 15.38
C THR A 16 -15.81 17.10 15.39
N ILE A 17 -15.41 15.93 15.89
CA ILE A 17 -14.04 15.45 15.73
C ILE A 17 -13.89 15.22 14.24
N PRO A 18 -13.06 16.02 13.51
CA PRO A 18 -12.79 15.71 12.11
C PRO A 18 -12.13 14.35 12.09
N CYS A 19 -12.75 13.39 11.38
CA CYS A 19 -12.13 12.12 11.07
C CYS A 19 -10.94 12.44 10.16
N VAL A 20 -9.75 12.61 10.76
CA VAL A 20 -8.52 12.75 10.00
C VAL A 20 -8.22 11.36 9.45
N HIS A 21 -8.69 11.09 8.24
CA HIS A 21 -8.14 10.00 7.46
C HIS A 21 -6.69 10.38 7.20
N ALA A 22 -5.78 9.72 7.92
CA ALA A 22 -4.37 9.81 7.62
C ALA A 22 -4.20 9.32 6.17
N GLN A 23 -4.12 10.27 5.24
CA GLN A 23 -3.85 9.95 3.86
C GLN A 23 -2.47 9.32 3.80
N THR A 24 -2.43 8.06 3.34
CA THR A 24 -1.18 7.36 3.13
C THR A 24 -0.36 8.13 2.11
N LYS A 25 0.86 8.49 2.47
CA LYS A 25 1.77 9.22 1.60
C LYS A 25 2.04 8.41 0.33
N LYS A 26 1.89 9.05 -0.82
CA LYS A 26 2.22 8.48 -2.12
C LYS A 26 3.66 8.84 -2.48
N ILE A 27 4.48 7.83 -2.75
CA ILE A 27 5.89 7.97 -3.09
C ILE A 27 6.24 7.13 -4.31
N THR A 28 7.40 7.42 -4.91
CA THR A 28 7.96 6.61 -6.00
C THR A 28 8.69 5.39 -5.47
N ALA A 29 8.93 4.41 -6.34
CA ALA A 29 9.74 3.24 -6.01
C ALA A 29 11.16 3.66 -5.54
N ALA A 30 11.76 4.66 -6.17
CA ALA A 30 13.09 5.16 -5.81
C ALA A 30 13.12 5.81 -4.41
N GLU A 31 12.03 6.43 -3.97
CA GLU A 31 11.93 7.07 -2.66
C GLU A 31 11.69 6.07 -1.52
N ALA A 32 11.26 4.85 -1.84
CA ALA A 32 10.87 3.86 -0.82
C ALA A 32 12.00 3.51 0.15
N LYS A 33 13.25 3.55 -0.29
CA LYS A 33 14.44 3.29 0.55
C LYS A 33 14.56 4.26 1.74
N ASP A 34 13.99 5.45 1.63
CA ASP A 34 14.01 6.47 2.67
C ASP A 34 12.81 6.37 3.63
N HIS A 35 11.92 5.41 3.40
CA HIS A 35 10.68 5.22 4.15
C HIS A 35 10.52 3.80 4.71
N ILE A 36 11.62 3.12 4.96
CA ILE A 36 11.59 1.77 5.55
C ILE A 36 10.93 1.83 6.93
N GLY A 37 9.96 0.96 7.15
CA GLY A 37 9.18 0.90 8.38
C GLY A 37 7.89 1.71 8.34
N ASP A 38 7.75 2.62 7.38
CA ASP A 38 6.57 3.45 7.21
C ASP A 38 5.49 2.72 6.42
N ARG A 39 4.23 3.08 6.67
CA ARG A 39 3.13 2.72 5.79
C ARG A 39 3.02 3.79 4.70
N ALA A 40 3.05 3.37 3.45
CA ALA A 40 3.01 4.28 2.31
C ALA A 40 2.34 3.62 1.10
N THR A 41 2.00 4.44 0.11
CA THR A 41 1.61 4.00 -1.22
C THR A 41 2.78 4.22 -2.16
N VAL A 42 3.32 3.13 -2.71
CA VAL A 42 4.47 3.15 -3.62
C VAL A 42 3.99 2.90 -5.04
N CYS A 43 4.31 3.79 -5.95
CA CYS A 43 3.91 3.72 -7.35
C CYS A 43 5.10 3.50 -8.26
N GLY A 44 4.90 2.70 -9.31
CA GLY A 44 5.89 2.44 -10.34
C GLY A 44 5.37 1.48 -11.40
N LYS A 45 6.17 1.29 -12.43
CA LYS A 45 5.89 0.34 -13.50
C LYS A 45 6.41 -1.04 -13.11
N VAL A 46 5.60 -2.08 -13.30
CA VAL A 46 6.05 -3.46 -13.14
C VAL A 46 6.98 -3.82 -14.31
N ALA A 47 8.28 -3.73 -14.05
CA ALA A 47 9.32 -3.94 -15.05
C ALA A 47 9.62 -5.42 -15.30
N SER A 48 9.49 -6.26 -14.26
CA SER A 48 9.63 -7.70 -14.37
C SER A 48 8.79 -8.40 -13.31
N THR A 49 8.47 -9.66 -13.55
CA THR A 49 7.71 -10.51 -12.63
C THR A 49 8.34 -11.90 -12.55
N HIS A 50 8.15 -12.56 -11.42
CA HIS A 50 8.57 -13.95 -11.26
C HIS A 50 7.67 -14.66 -10.25
N TYR A 51 7.13 -15.81 -10.64
CA TYR A 51 6.44 -16.71 -9.73
C TYR A 51 7.38 -17.87 -9.35
N ALA A 52 7.86 -17.86 -8.12
CA ALA A 52 8.79 -18.87 -7.62
C ALA A 52 8.04 -20.10 -7.10
N LYS A 53 7.39 -20.83 -7.99
CA LYS A 53 6.50 -21.96 -7.68
C LYS A 53 7.17 -23.07 -6.86
N ASN A 54 8.49 -23.30 -7.07
CA ASN A 54 9.23 -24.36 -6.41
C ASN A 54 10.01 -23.89 -5.17
N SER A 55 9.89 -22.62 -4.82
CA SER A 55 10.50 -22.06 -3.62
C SER A 55 9.59 -22.16 -2.42
N LYS A 56 10.17 -22.13 -1.22
CA LYS A 56 9.41 -22.14 0.02
C LYS A 56 8.46 -20.93 0.07
N GLY A 57 7.18 -21.18 0.38
CA GLY A 57 6.15 -20.16 0.42
C GLY A 57 5.62 -19.73 -0.94
N GLU A 58 6.19 -20.24 -2.04
CA GLU A 58 5.76 -19.98 -3.42
C GLU A 58 5.48 -18.49 -3.72
N PRO A 59 6.45 -17.59 -3.47
CA PRO A 59 6.21 -16.16 -3.65
C PRO A 59 6.12 -15.76 -5.12
N THR A 60 5.30 -14.74 -5.38
CA THR A 60 5.31 -13.99 -6.63
C THR A 60 5.96 -12.64 -6.38
N PHE A 61 6.91 -12.27 -7.24
CA PHE A 61 7.61 -10.99 -7.19
C PHE A 61 7.14 -10.10 -8.33
N LEU A 62 6.74 -8.87 -8.01
CA LEU A 62 6.49 -7.83 -8.99
C LEU A 62 7.54 -6.74 -8.76
N ASN A 63 8.48 -6.61 -9.67
CA ASN A 63 9.61 -5.70 -9.53
C ASN A 63 9.31 -4.37 -10.22
N LEU A 64 9.38 -3.27 -9.45
CA LEU A 64 9.01 -1.94 -9.95
C LEU A 64 10.20 -1.18 -10.51
N ASP A 65 9.96 -0.49 -11.61
CA ASP A 65 10.80 0.45 -12.34
C ASP A 65 12.04 -0.16 -12.99
N GLU A 66 12.77 -1.03 -12.31
CA GLU A 66 13.89 -1.77 -12.88
C GLU A 66 13.64 -3.27 -12.80
N PRO A 67 14.00 -4.02 -13.86
CA PRO A 67 13.83 -5.48 -13.84
C PRO A 67 14.87 -6.17 -12.95
N TYR A 68 14.53 -7.39 -12.51
CA TYR A 68 15.48 -8.26 -11.82
C TYR A 68 16.74 -8.48 -12.69
N PRO A 69 17.95 -8.47 -12.12
CA PRO A 69 18.31 -8.36 -10.72
C PRO A 69 18.60 -6.92 -10.22
N LYS A 70 18.19 -5.90 -10.95
CA LYS A 70 18.45 -4.50 -10.62
C LYS A 70 17.22 -3.77 -10.05
N GLU A 71 16.23 -4.53 -9.61
CA GLU A 71 15.02 -3.97 -9.03
C GLU A 71 15.32 -3.08 -7.83
N ILE A 72 14.60 -1.96 -7.76
CA ILE A 72 14.72 -0.98 -6.68
C ILE A 72 13.59 -1.08 -5.67
N PHE A 73 12.53 -1.79 -6.02
CA PHE A 73 11.37 -2.04 -5.16
C PHE A 73 10.64 -3.30 -5.63
N THR A 74 10.13 -4.08 -4.69
CA THR A 74 9.40 -5.32 -5.00
C THR A 74 8.06 -5.35 -4.28
N ILE A 75 7.00 -5.74 -4.99
CA ILE A 75 5.75 -6.19 -4.38
C ILE A 75 5.85 -7.70 -4.25
N LEU A 76 5.71 -8.20 -3.02
CA LEU A 76 5.76 -9.62 -2.72
C LEU A 76 4.35 -10.14 -2.43
N ILE A 77 3.96 -11.20 -3.12
CA ILE A 77 2.69 -11.91 -2.87
C ILE A 77 3.05 -13.36 -2.52
N TRP A 78 2.79 -13.77 -1.27
CA TRP A 78 3.00 -15.15 -0.86
C TRP A 78 2.02 -16.10 -1.55
N GLY A 79 2.43 -17.34 -1.75
CA GLY A 79 1.61 -18.36 -2.41
C GLY A 79 0.25 -18.58 -1.75
N SER A 80 0.18 -18.47 -0.42
CA SER A 80 -1.08 -18.57 0.33
C SER A 80 -2.10 -17.48 -0.02
N ASP A 81 -1.64 -16.32 -0.48
CA ASP A 81 -2.49 -15.18 -0.87
C ASP A 81 -2.63 -15.03 -2.39
N ARG A 82 -1.86 -15.79 -3.17
CA ARG A 82 -1.81 -15.67 -4.63
C ARG A 82 -3.18 -15.78 -5.29
N GLY A 83 -4.03 -16.67 -4.80
CA GLY A 83 -5.38 -16.88 -5.35
C GLY A 83 -6.27 -15.63 -5.31
N LYS A 84 -6.02 -14.71 -4.39
CA LYS A 84 -6.73 -13.43 -4.29
C LYS A 84 -6.41 -12.47 -5.46
N PHE A 85 -5.28 -12.70 -6.13
CA PHE A 85 -4.75 -11.84 -7.20
C PHE A 85 -4.90 -12.47 -8.59
N GLY A 86 -5.42 -13.69 -8.69
CA GLY A 86 -5.49 -14.41 -9.95
C GLY A 86 -4.14 -14.94 -10.38
N THR A 87 -3.62 -14.45 -11.50
CA THR A 87 -2.28 -14.77 -12.03
C THR A 87 -1.44 -13.50 -12.02
N PRO A 88 -0.95 -13.05 -10.84
CA PRO A 88 -0.36 -11.71 -10.71
C PRO A 88 0.87 -11.48 -11.58
N GLU A 89 1.70 -12.47 -11.82
CA GLU A 89 2.88 -12.36 -12.69
C GLU A 89 2.54 -12.03 -14.14
N SER A 90 1.32 -12.35 -14.58
CA SER A 90 0.83 -12.02 -15.91
C SER A 90 -0.05 -10.77 -15.92
N GLU A 91 -0.94 -10.65 -14.93
CA GLU A 91 -1.93 -9.57 -14.88
C GLU A 91 -1.31 -8.19 -14.67
N TYR A 92 -0.25 -8.10 -13.86
CA TYR A 92 0.37 -6.82 -13.54
C TYR A 92 1.59 -6.49 -14.41
N LYS A 93 2.06 -7.43 -15.21
CA LYS A 93 3.27 -7.24 -16.03
C LYS A 93 3.14 -6.01 -16.93
N SER A 94 4.16 -5.16 -16.88
CA SER A 94 4.27 -3.95 -17.71
C SER A 94 3.26 -2.84 -17.39
N LEU A 95 2.47 -3.01 -16.34
CA LEU A 95 1.48 -2.00 -15.93
C LEU A 95 2.06 -1.02 -14.91
N GLN A 96 1.54 0.19 -14.93
CA GLN A 96 1.72 1.17 -13.86
C GLN A 96 0.81 0.80 -12.70
N VAL A 97 1.37 0.62 -11.51
CA VAL A 97 0.63 0.24 -10.32
C VAL A 97 1.03 1.10 -9.12
N CYS A 98 0.12 1.17 -8.16
CA CYS A 98 0.40 1.73 -6.83
C CYS A 98 0.07 0.67 -5.80
N VAL A 99 1.00 0.36 -4.90
CA VAL A 99 0.80 -0.59 -3.81
C VAL A 99 0.85 0.12 -2.48
N THR A 100 -0.10 -0.19 -1.60
CA THR A 100 -0.19 0.38 -0.26
C THR A 100 0.11 -0.68 0.79
N GLY A 101 0.99 -0.36 1.72
CA GLY A 101 1.34 -1.23 2.83
C GLY A 101 2.56 -0.73 3.58
N LYS A 102 3.01 -1.55 4.54
CA LYS A 102 4.24 -1.27 5.29
C LYS A 102 5.46 -1.59 4.43
N ILE A 103 6.37 -0.64 4.32
CA ILE A 103 7.63 -0.84 3.61
C ILE A 103 8.60 -1.58 4.53
N THR A 104 9.03 -2.75 4.09
CA THR A 104 10.07 -3.56 4.72
C THR A 104 11.23 -3.73 3.75
N THR A 105 12.26 -4.46 4.14
CA THR A 105 13.38 -4.78 3.25
C THR A 105 13.60 -6.28 3.18
N TYR A 106 14.00 -6.73 2.01
CA TYR A 106 14.49 -8.09 1.81
C TYR A 106 15.75 -8.04 0.95
N ARG A 107 16.85 -8.54 1.49
CA ARG A 107 18.18 -8.48 0.85
C ARG A 107 18.55 -7.07 0.37
N GLY A 108 18.23 -6.07 1.21
CA GLY A 108 18.54 -4.67 0.92
C GLY A 108 17.61 -3.97 -0.06
N VAL A 109 16.62 -4.66 -0.61
CA VAL A 109 15.62 -4.07 -1.51
C VAL A 109 14.35 -3.76 -0.73
N PRO A 110 13.85 -2.51 -0.78
CA PRO A 110 12.56 -2.18 -0.19
C PRO A 110 11.43 -2.99 -0.82
N GLU A 111 10.49 -3.44 0.02
CA GLU A 111 9.34 -4.20 -0.45
C GLU A 111 8.07 -3.90 0.34
N ILE A 112 6.92 -4.17 -0.27
CA ILE A 112 5.64 -4.27 0.40
C ILE A 112 5.09 -5.68 0.15
N VAL A 113 4.68 -6.35 1.23
CA VAL A 113 3.95 -7.61 1.13
C VAL A 113 2.48 -7.29 0.89
N ALA A 114 1.94 -7.72 -0.24
CA ALA A 114 0.52 -7.58 -0.56
C ALA A 114 -0.21 -8.89 -0.25
N ASN A 115 -1.19 -8.81 0.65
CA ASN A 115 -2.01 -9.95 1.07
C ASN A 115 -3.50 -9.76 0.73
N GLU A 116 -3.86 -8.60 0.21
CA GLU A 116 -5.21 -8.29 -0.29
C GLU A 116 -5.12 -7.60 -1.64
N ARG A 117 -6.02 -7.96 -2.56
CA ARG A 117 -6.03 -7.41 -3.91
C ARG A 117 -6.14 -5.89 -3.94
N GLU A 118 -6.90 -5.31 -3.01
CA GLU A 118 -7.13 -3.87 -2.91
C GLU A 118 -5.88 -3.06 -2.61
N GLN A 119 -4.81 -3.71 -2.13
CA GLN A 119 -3.53 -3.04 -1.90
C GLN A 119 -2.85 -2.62 -3.20
N ILE A 120 -3.17 -3.27 -4.33
CA ILE A 120 -2.56 -2.97 -5.63
C ILE A 120 -3.62 -2.34 -6.53
N GLU A 121 -3.41 -1.07 -6.87
CA GLU A 121 -4.23 -0.34 -7.83
C GLU A 121 -3.50 -0.19 -9.15
N ILE A 122 -4.22 -0.44 -10.25
CA ILE A 122 -3.69 -0.24 -11.60
C ILE A 122 -3.94 1.20 -11.99
N HIS A 123 -2.88 1.90 -12.36
CA HIS A 123 -2.97 3.24 -12.94
C HIS A 123 -3.20 3.13 -14.45
N LYS A 124 -4.33 3.66 -14.87
CA LYS A 124 -4.63 3.80 -16.31
C LYS A 124 -4.18 5.16 -16.82
#